data_a942437b5dc8ac4de427c18c6ac8649d
#
_entry.id   a942437b5dc8ac4de427c18c6ac8649d
#
_cell.length_a   1.000
_cell.length_b   1.000
_cell.length_c   1.000
_cell.angle_alpha   90.00
_cell.angle_beta   90.00
_cell.angle_gamma   90.00
#
_symmetry.space_group_name_H-M   'P 1'
#
loop_
_entity.id
_entity.type
_entity.pdbx_description
1 polymer ?
#
loop_
_entity_poly.entity_id
_entity_poly.type
_entity_poly.pdbx_seq_one_letter_code
_entity_poly.pdbx_strand_id
1 'polypeptide(L)'
;MSFRPGIWFLPLAVAACGGTSSDTGLEAAVRVAGGQFYPGSIDKLASADVPTVVDVLNSQNVIIPGLQNKQISGRLDPGSTAVAIGFSGYIGYWILPADVPDADSPTQPTFHASLSFSPSLPQTSYDLIVRAATPPNTIGPATHVALDVEPSLPPTGGLVVSLWWDTGSDLDLHVVDPYGVEIWAGNINSYDRYSTLPAPDAGAMSEAGILDFDSNAGCVIDGRCNENVVWSVAAPAGDYVARVDTFSLCGNSAARWTVEALFDGVSLGKAEGEALPASQRFSKGKGSGVTALSFTVASP
;
A
#
# COMPACT_ATOMS: atom_id res chain seq x y z
N MET A 1 66.76 -26.55 -9.00
CA MET A 1 65.48 -27.25 -8.88
C MET A 1 64.60 -26.41 -7.98
N SER A 2 63.65 -25.65 -8.59
CA SER A 2 62.80 -24.73 -7.87
C SER A 2 61.35 -25.28 -7.90
N PHE A 3 60.86 -25.65 -6.73
CA PHE A 3 59.46 -26.08 -6.55
C PHE A 3 58.56 -24.86 -6.42
N ARG A 4 57.61 -24.69 -7.33
CA ARG A 4 56.49 -23.74 -7.20
C ARG A 4 55.30 -24.48 -6.55
N PRO A 5 54.68 -23.95 -5.49
CA PRO A 5 53.43 -24.49 -4.98
C PRO A 5 52.26 -24.04 -5.87
N GLY A 6 51.53 -25.00 -6.40
CA GLY A 6 50.28 -24.77 -7.14
C GLY A 6 49.16 -24.35 -6.19
N ILE A 7 48.55 -23.23 -6.48
CA ILE A 7 47.33 -22.74 -5.81
C ILE A 7 46.15 -23.55 -6.38
N TRP A 8 45.56 -24.38 -5.55
CA TRP A 8 44.30 -25.06 -5.86
C TRP A 8 43.14 -24.12 -5.56
N PHE A 9 42.46 -23.63 -6.61
CA PHE A 9 41.16 -22.99 -6.45
C PHE A 9 40.13 -24.10 -6.25
N LEU A 10 39.60 -24.19 -5.02
CA LEU A 10 38.31 -24.88 -4.82
C LEU A 10 37.21 -24.03 -5.43
N PRO A 11 36.36 -24.58 -6.29
CA PRO A 11 35.15 -23.89 -6.69
C PRO A 11 34.19 -23.86 -5.49
N LEU A 12 33.89 -22.65 -5.03
CA LEU A 12 32.80 -22.42 -4.09
C LEU A 12 31.50 -22.80 -4.85
N ALA A 13 30.97 -23.99 -4.55
CA ALA A 13 29.66 -24.37 -4.95
C ALA A 13 28.65 -23.43 -4.25
N VAL A 14 28.19 -22.42 -4.94
CA VAL A 14 26.99 -21.68 -4.54
C VAL A 14 25.85 -22.69 -4.65
N ALA A 15 25.46 -23.26 -3.53
CA ALA A 15 24.21 -23.99 -3.43
C ALA A 15 23.08 -22.98 -3.71
N ALA A 16 22.64 -22.93 -4.97
CA ALA A 16 21.37 -22.37 -5.30
C ALA A 16 20.33 -23.18 -4.52
N CYS A 17 19.74 -22.59 -3.49
CA CYS A 17 18.51 -23.10 -2.89
C CYS A 17 17.39 -23.06 -3.93
N GLY A 18 17.44 -23.98 -4.87
CA GLY A 18 16.33 -24.35 -5.72
C GLY A 18 15.44 -25.30 -4.93
N GLY A 19 14.75 -24.78 -3.95
CA GLY A 19 13.61 -25.45 -3.34
C GLY A 19 12.45 -25.38 -4.30
N THR A 20 12.17 -26.45 -5.03
CA THR A 20 10.84 -26.73 -5.57
C THR A 20 9.95 -27.12 -4.38
N SER A 21 9.63 -26.18 -3.52
CA SER A 21 8.59 -26.38 -2.55
C SER A 21 7.31 -25.82 -3.16
N SER A 22 6.37 -26.72 -3.39
CA SER A 22 4.95 -26.42 -3.52
C SER A 22 4.40 -25.90 -2.16
N ASP A 23 5.17 -25.13 -1.43
CA ASP A 23 4.77 -24.55 -0.16
C ASP A 23 3.93 -23.30 -0.45
N THR A 24 2.64 -23.53 -0.58
CA THR A 24 1.59 -22.54 -0.43
C THR A 24 1.49 -22.11 1.03
N GLY A 25 2.59 -21.96 1.71
CA GLY A 25 2.67 -21.44 3.05
C GLY A 25 2.44 -19.93 3.06
N LEU A 26 1.91 -19.44 4.14
CA LEU A 26 1.64 -18.02 4.33
C LEU A 26 2.92 -17.18 4.13
N GLU A 27 4.07 -17.71 4.52
CA GLU A 27 5.38 -17.05 4.39
C GLU A 27 5.76 -16.68 2.94
N ALA A 28 5.22 -17.41 1.96
CA ALA A 28 5.41 -17.11 0.54
C ALA A 28 4.53 -15.95 0.05
N ALA A 29 3.38 -15.73 0.70
CA ALA A 29 2.41 -14.71 0.30
C ALA A 29 2.53 -13.42 1.10
N VAL A 30 2.87 -13.51 2.39
CA VAL A 30 2.85 -12.39 3.32
C VAL A 30 4.05 -12.48 4.26
N ARG A 31 4.56 -11.34 4.70
CA ARG A 31 5.52 -11.21 5.81
C ARG A 31 5.02 -10.18 6.80
N VAL A 32 5.24 -10.43 8.08
CA VAL A 32 4.91 -9.51 9.17
C VAL A 32 6.19 -9.03 9.82
N ALA A 33 6.46 -7.73 9.75
CA ALA A 33 7.67 -7.13 10.29
C ALA A 33 7.73 -7.29 11.81
N GLY A 34 8.90 -7.70 12.32
CA GLY A 34 9.10 -7.91 13.76
C GLY A 34 8.39 -9.14 14.34
N GLY A 35 7.59 -9.85 13.54
CA GLY A 35 6.90 -11.06 13.96
C GLY A 35 7.81 -12.30 13.91
N GLN A 36 7.63 -13.19 14.88
CA GLN A 36 8.23 -14.52 14.84
C GLN A 36 7.27 -15.47 14.11
N PHE A 37 7.77 -16.11 13.04
CA PHE A 37 7.00 -17.07 12.25
C PHE A 37 6.90 -18.43 12.96
N TYR A 38 5.71 -19.02 12.90
CA TYR A 38 5.41 -20.36 13.39
C TYR A 38 4.74 -21.19 12.30
N PRO A 39 5.20 -22.43 12.07
CA PRO A 39 4.52 -23.36 11.17
C PRO A 39 3.23 -23.87 11.82
N GLY A 40 2.23 -24.16 11.00
CA GLY A 40 0.93 -24.64 11.43
C GLY A 40 -0.20 -23.70 11.01
N SER A 41 -1.46 -24.14 11.15
CA SER A 41 -2.59 -23.31 10.74
C SER A 41 -3.12 -22.54 11.94
N ILE A 42 -3.28 -21.22 11.79
CA ILE A 42 -3.88 -20.34 12.81
C ILE A 42 -5.34 -20.73 13.10
N ASP A 43 -6.07 -21.26 12.10
CA ASP A 43 -7.44 -21.77 12.25
C ASP A 43 -7.52 -22.96 13.21
N LYS A 44 -6.47 -23.77 13.26
CA LYS A 44 -6.40 -25.01 14.05
C LYS A 44 -5.82 -24.85 15.44
N LEU A 45 -5.39 -23.64 15.81
CA LEU A 45 -4.91 -23.39 17.16
C LEU A 45 -6.04 -23.56 18.15
N ALA A 46 -5.77 -24.29 19.24
CA ALA A 46 -6.72 -24.39 20.34
C ALA A 46 -7.10 -23.00 20.83
N SER A 47 -8.40 -22.76 20.99
CA SER A 47 -8.93 -21.47 21.41
C SER A 47 -9.44 -21.57 22.84
N ALA A 48 -9.01 -20.63 23.67
CA ALA A 48 -9.66 -20.31 24.93
C ALA A 48 -10.68 -19.18 24.71
N ASP A 49 -11.59 -18.97 25.65
CA ASP A 49 -12.56 -17.88 25.57
C ASP A 49 -11.92 -16.50 25.75
N VAL A 50 -10.77 -16.44 26.39
CA VAL A 50 -9.96 -15.25 26.65
C VAL A 50 -8.47 -15.59 26.45
N PRO A 51 -7.61 -14.61 26.09
CA PRO A 51 -7.91 -13.20 25.86
C PRO A 51 -8.55 -12.96 24.47
N THR A 52 -9.31 -11.87 24.33
CA THR A 52 -9.93 -11.49 23.05
C THR A 52 -9.20 -10.32 22.40
N VAL A 53 -9.40 -10.15 21.11
CA VAL A 53 -9.09 -8.91 20.40
C VAL A 53 -10.28 -7.99 20.60
N VAL A 54 -10.05 -6.82 21.20
CA VAL A 54 -11.10 -5.85 21.48
C VAL A 54 -11.57 -5.17 20.20
N ASP A 55 -10.63 -4.72 19.40
CA ASP A 55 -10.87 -4.16 18.06
C ASP A 55 -9.67 -4.36 17.15
N VAL A 56 -9.93 -4.24 15.86
CA VAL A 56 -8.90 -4.17 14.81
C VAL A 56 -9.15 -2.92 13.97
N LEU A 57 -8.15 -2.06 13.91
CA LEU A 57 -8.14 -0.89 13.06
C LEU A 57 -7.40 -1.24 11.77
N ASN A 58 -8.12 -1.18 10.68
CA ASN A 58 -7.60 -1.33 9.33
C ASN A 58 -8.17 -0.18 8.50
N SER A 59 -7.31 0.71 8.05
CA SER A 59 -7.75 1.91 7.31
C SER A 59 -8.48 1.56 6.01
N GLN A 60 -8.14 0.42 5.42
CA GLN A 60 -8.76 -0.07 4.19
C GLN A 60 -8.67 -1.59 4.09
N ASN A 61 -9.72 -2.20 3.55
CA ASN A 61 -9.79 -3.63 3.29
C ASN A 61 -9.13 -4.05 1.97
N VAL A 62 -8.34 -3.18 1.35
CA VAL A 62 -7.72 -3.44 0.06
C VAL A 62 -6.23 -3.71 0.22
N ILE A 63 -5.74 -4.66 -0.57
CA ILE A 63 -4.32 -4.95 -0.78
C ILE A 63 -4.04 -5.07 -2.28
N ILE A 64 -2.82 -4.73 -2.68
CA ILE A 64 -2.33 -4.96 -4.04
C ILE A 64 -1.14 -5.91 -4.03
N PRO A 65 -0.89 -6.69 -5.10
CA PRO A 65 0.30 -7.50 -5.22
C PRO A 65 1.58 -6.66 -5.06
N GLY A 66 2.48 -7.09 -4.19
CA GLY A 66 3.72 -6.36 -3.91
C GLY A 66 3.61 -5.26 -2.86
N LEU A 67 2.44 -5.06 -2.29
CA LEU A 67 2.20 -4.07 -1.22
C LEU A 67 3.16 -4.24 -0.06
N GLN A 68 3.78 -3.14 0.37
CA GLN A 68 4.70 -3.13 1.50
C GLN A 68 4.14 -2.29 2.64
N ASN A 69 4.41 -2.77 3.86
CA ASN A 69 4.15 -2.01 5.10
C ASN A 69 2.68 -1.65 5.38
N LYS A 70 1.71 -2.45 4.90
CA LYS A 70 0.32 -2.26 5.29
C LYS A 70 0.16 -2.37 6.80
N GLN A 71 -0.38 -1.32 7.41
CA GLN A 71 -0.56 -1.25 8.85
C GLN A 71 -1.90 -1.87 9.27
N ILE A 72 -1.85 -2.74 10.24
CA ILE A 72 -2.98 -3.28 10.99
C ILE A 72 -2.68 -3.05 12.47
N SER A 73 -3.58 -2.42 13.17
CA SER A 73 -3.43 -2.16 14.59
C SER A 73 -4.72 -2.48 15.36
N GLY A 74 -4.66 -2.39 16.67
CA GLY A 74 -5.84 -2.61 17.49
C GLY A 74 -5.52 -2.76 18.96
N ARG A 75 -6.56 -3.11 19.72
CA ARG A 75 -6.48 -3.30 21.17
C ARG A 75 -6.81 -4.74 21.54
N LEU A 76 -6.17 -5.18 22.60
CA LEU A 76 -6.30 -6.53 23.16
C LEU A 76 -6.88 -6.47 24.56
N ASP A 77 -7.50 -7.57 25.00
CA ASP A 77 -7.94 -7.70 26.39
C ASP A 77 -6.79 -7.48 27.38
N PRO A 78 -7.10 -6.95 28.59
CA PRO A 78 -6.11 -6.84 29.64
C PRO A 78 -5.40 -8.15 29.95
N GLY A 79 -4.08 -8.06 30.10
CA GLY A 79 -3.22 -9.22 30.34
C GLY A 79 -2.72 -9.93 29.08
N SER A 80 -3.17 -9.53 27.89
CA SER A 80 -2.56 -9.97 26.63
C SER A 80 -1.12 -9.50 26.56
N THR A 81 -0.23 -10.33 26.07
CA THR A 81 1.19 -10.03 25.93
C THR A 81 1.70 -10.19 24.49
N ALA A 82 0.84 -10.74 23.63
CA ALA A 82 1.15 -10.96 22.23
C ALA A 82 -0.13 -10.98 21.38
N VAL A 83 0.08 -10.86 20.08
CA VAL A 83 -0.94 -11.06 19.04
C VAL A 83 -0.42 -12.09 18.03
N ALA A 84 -1.27 -13.03 17.64
CA ALA A 84 -1.01 -13.96 16.54
C ALA A 84 -1.75 -13.48 15.29
N ILE A 85 -1.05 -13.44 14.15
CA ILE A 85 -1.56 -12.95 12.86
C ILE A 85 -1.30 -14.02 11.81
N GLY A 86 -2.33 -14.36 11.06
CA GLY A 86 -2.28 -15.32 9.96
C GLY A 86 -3.44 -15.14 9.01
N PHE A 87 -3.62 -16.07 8.08
CA PHE A 87 -4.71 -16.04 7.13
C PHE A 87 -5.42 -17.37 7.10
N SER A 88 -6.75 -17.33 7.00
CA SER A 88 -7.58 -18.52 6.93
C SER A 88 -7.19 -19.38 5.71
N GLY A 89 -7.08 -20.69 5.94
CA GLY A 89 -6.71 -21.65 4.91
C GLY A 89 -5.20 -21.74 4.60
N TYR A 90 -4.36 -20.90 5.22
CA TYR A 90 -2.91 -20.94 5.02
C TYR A 90 -2.19 -21.70 6.15
N ILE A 91 -1.02 -22.22 5.80
CA ILE A 91 -0.08 -22.81 6.77
C ILE A 91 0.92 -21.73 7.16
N GLY A 92 1.05 -21.49 8.45
CA GLY A 92 1.91 -20.47 9.05
C GLY A 92 1.12 -19.32 9.67
N TYR A 93 1.74 -18.71 10.67
CA TYR A 93 1.29 -17.48 11.32
C TYR A 93 2.46 -16.81 12.02
N TRP A 94 2.30 -15.52 12.32
CA TRP A 94 3.28 -14.76 13.08
C TRP A 94 2.77 -14.43 14.47
N ILE A 95 3.67 -14.38 15.43
CA ILE A 95 3.42 -13.85 16.76
C ILE A 95 4.27 -12.59 16.93
N LEU A 96 3.60 -11.49 17.32
CA LEU A 96 4.22 -10.23 17.70
C LEU A 96 3.97 -9.98 19.19
N PRO A 97 4.91 -9.35 19.91
CA PRO A 97 4.65 -8.86 21.25
C PRO A 97 3.55 -7.80 21.20
N ALA A 98 2.73 -7.72 22.23
CA ALA A 98 1.81 -6.61 22.41
C ALA A 98 2.58 -5.33 22.80
N ASP A 99 2.06 -4.21 22.35
CA ASP A 99 2.58 -2.88 22.69
C ASP A 99 1.93 -2.35 23.99
N VAL A 100 2.46 -1.23 24.45
CA VAL A 100 1.91 -0.54 25.63
C VAL A 100 0.48 -0.06 25.37
N PRO A 101 -0.37 -0.02 26.41
CA PRO A 101 -1.71 0.53 26.27
C PRO A 101 -1.72 2.02 25.88
N ASP A 102 -2.75 2.43 25.16
CA ASP A 102 -3.02 3.84 24.92
C ASP A 102 -3.47 4.57 26.19
N ALA A 103 -3.27 5.89 26.23
CA ALA A 103 -3.67 6.73 27.36
C ALA A 103 -5.18 6.65 27.64
N ASP A 104 -5.99 6.51 26.60
CA ASP A 104 -7.45 6.45 26.70
C ASP A 104 -7.95 5.06 27.14
N SER A 105 -7.11 4.03 27.09
CA SER A 105 -7.43 2.65 27.46
C SER A 105 -6.26 2.00 28.21
N PRO A 106 -5.90 2.49 29.40
CA PRO A 106 -4.62 2.18 30.05
C PRO A 106 -4.49 0.72 30.55
N THR A 107 -5.54 -0.09 30.45
CA THR A 107 -5.53 -1.50 30.80
C THR A 107 -5.50 -2.43 29.61
N GLN A 108 -5.71 -1.91 28.40
CA GLN A 108 -5.79 -2.68 27.16
C GLN A 108 -4.49 -2.54 26.38
N PRO A 109 -3.64 -3.57 26.30
CA PRO A 109 -2.48 -3.55 25.42
C PRO A 109 -2.91 -3.29 23.96
N THR A 110 -2.05 -2.60 23.23
CA THR A 110 -2.24 -2.39 21.79
C THR A 110 -1.35 -3.35 20.98
N PHE A 111 -1.57 -3.39 19.69
CA PHE A 111 -0.65 -4.02 18.74
C PHE A 111 -0.57 -3.21 17.46
N HIS A 112 0.60 -3.25 16.82
CA HIS A 112 0.84 -2.68 15.50
C HIS A 112 1.58 -3.72 14.66
N ALA A 113 0.96 -4.12 13.56
CA ALA A 113 1.53 -5.08 12.63
C ALA A 113 1.72 -4.43 11.26
N SER A 114 2.92 -4.57 10.71
CA SER A 114 3.26 -4.12 9.37
C SER A 114 3.39 -5.33 8.46
N LEU A 115 2.46 -5.45 7.49
CA LEU A 115 2.35 -6.58 6.58
C LEU A 115 2.92 -6.21 5.20
N SER A 116 3.75 -7.09 4.65
CA SER A 116 4.24 -6.96 3.28
C SER A 116 3.80 -8.16 2.46
N PHE A 117 3.23 -7.90 1.29
CA PHE A 117 2.63 -8.91 0.43
C PHE A 117 3.53 -9.26 -0.76
N SER A 118 3.45 -10.50 -1.20
CA SER A 118 4.14 -10.96 -2.41
C SER A 118 3.62 -10.24 -3.65
N PRO A 119 4.49 -9.98 -4.65
CA PRO A 119 4.04 -9.54 -5.97
C PRO A 119 3.13 -10.55 -6.69
N SER A 120 3.12 -11.80 -6.22
CA SER A 120 2.27 -12.85 -6.77
C SER A 120 1.26 -13.29 -5.71
N LEU A 121 0.09 -12.66 -5.72
CA LEU A 121 -1.04 -13.05 -4.88
C LEU A 121 -2.04 -13.86 -5.71
N PRO A 122 -2.24 -15.16 -5.40
CA PRO A 122 -3.06 -16.05 -6.23
C PRO A 122 -4.56 -15.89 -6.03
N GLN A 123 -5.00 -15.20 -4.97
CA GLN A 123 -6.42 -15.04 -4.64
C GLN A 123 -6.88 -13.61 -4.83
N THR A 124 -8.19 -13.44 -5.01
CA THR A 124 -8.85 -12.13 -5.13
C THR A 124 -9.30 -11.57 -3.77
N SER A 125 -9.25 -12.38 -2.72
CA SER A 125 -9.52 -11.97 -1.34
C SER A 125 -8.80 -12.87 -0.34
N TYR A 126 -8.51 -12.32 0.83
CA TYR A 126 -7.88 -13.02 1.94
C TYR A 126 -8.66 -12.73 3.22
N ASP A 127 -8.79 -13.72 4.09
CA ASP A 127 -9.36 -13.56 5.42
C ASP A 127 -8.22 -13.51 6.44
N LEU A 128 -7.87 -12.30 6.87
CA LEU A 128 -6.87 -12.06 7.90
C LEU A 128 -7.44 -12.44 9.26
N ILE A 129 -6.72 -13.29 9.97
CA ILE A 129 -7.05 -13.72 11.33
C ILE A 129 -6.11 -13.05 12.31
N VAL A 130 -6.70 -12.38 13.30
CA VAL A 130 -6.00 -11.78 14.44
C VAL A 130 -6.49 -12.43 15.71
N ARG A 131 -5.58 -12.88 16.57
CA ARG A 131 -5.91 -13.54 17.85
C ARG A 131 -5.02 -13.00 18.97
N ALA A 132 -5.62 -12.62 20.08
CA ALA A 132 -4.88 -12.24 21.27
C ALA A 132 -4.23 -13.46 21.94
N ALA A 133 -3.10 -13.26 22.58
CA ALA A 133 -2.37 -14.33 23.25
C ALA A 133 -1.78 -13.92 24.61
N THR A 134 -1.73 -14.88 25.54
CA THR A 134 -1.03 -14.76 26.83
C THR A 134 -0.06 -15.93 27.04
N PRO A 135 1.10 -15.74 27.72
CA PRO A 135 1.96 -16.86 28.09
C PRO A 135 1.27 -17.85 29.05
N PRO A 136 1.65 -19.13 29.03
CA PRO A 136 2.67 -19.70 28.16
C PRO A 136 2.18 -20.09 26.77
N ASN A 137 0.89 -20.18 26.45
CA ASN A 137 0.37 -20.52 25.13
C ASN A 137 -1.17 -20.44 25.06
N THR A 138 -1.80 -19.57 25.82
CA THR A 138 -3.23 -19.35 25.71
C THR A 138 -3.50 -18.41 24.56
N ILE A 139 -4.25 -18.87 23.56
CA ILE A 139 -4.63 -18.10 22.38
C ILE A 139 -6.16 -17.98 22.41
N GLY A 140 -6.64 -16.76 22.28
CA GLY A 140 -8.04 -16.42 22.32
C GLY A 140 -8.78 -16.71 20.99
N PRO A 141 -10.06 -16.34 20.88
CA PRO A 141 -10.84 -16.53 19.68
C PRO A 141 -10.29 -15.73 18.50
N ALA A 142 -10.65 -16.16 17.30
CA ALA A 142 -10.27 -15.49 16.06
C ALA A 142 -11.12 -14.24 15.83
N THR A 143 -10.47 -13.15 15.44
CA THR A 143 -11.10 -11.97 14.85
C THR A 143 -10.73 -11.93 13.38
N HIS A 144 -11.72 -11.80 12.51
CA HIS A 144 -11.59 -11.88 11.07
C HIS A 144 -11.66 -10.51 10.43
N VAL A 145 -10.75 -10.25 9.50
CA VAL A 145 -10.71 -9.02 8.68
C VAL A 145 -10.58 -9.43 7.22
N ALA A 146 -11.60 -9.14 6.44
CA ALA A 146 -11.55 -9.38 5.00
C ALA A 146 -10.58 -8.39 4.33
N LEU A 147 -9.73 -8.89 3.43
CA LEU A 147 -8.84 -8.09 2.60
C LEU A 147 -9.07 -8.46 1.13
N ASP A 148 -9.47 -7.50 0.33
CA ASP A 148 -9.71 -7.66 -1.10
C ASP A 148 -8.45 -7.35 -1.90
N VAL A 149 -8.11 -8.19 -2.87
CA VAL A 149 -6.95 -7.98 -3.75
C VAL A 149 -7.41 -7.19 -4.97
N GLU A 150 -6.89 -5.98 -5.10
CA GLU A 150 -7.03 -5.22 -6.34
C GLU A 150 -5.83 -5.50 -7.26
N PRO A 151 -6.04 -5.58 -8.56
CA PRO A 151 -4.93 -5.72 -9.49
C PRO A 151 -4.03 -4.46 -9.40
N SER A 152 -2.72 -4.68 -9.49
CA SER A 152 -1.72 -3.60 -9.52
C SER A 152 -1.69 -2.83 -10.86
N LEU A 153 -2.58 -3.16 -11.76
CA LEU A 153 -2.71 -2.46 -13.03
C LEU A 153 -3.44 -1.13 -12.81
N PRO A 154 -2.99 -0.05 -13.43
CA PRO A 154 -3.76 1.18 -13.44
C PRO A 154 -5.18 0.91 -13.93
N PRO A 155 -6.18 1.62 -13.40
CA PRO A 155 -7.55 1.46 -13.86
C PRO A 155 -7.62 1.65 -15.38
N THR A 156 -8.47 0.88 -16.05
CA THR A 156 -8.71 1.05 -17.49
C THR A 156 -9.65 2.24 -17.70
N GLY A 157 -9.24 3.17 -18.53
CA GLY A 157 -10.03 4.35 -18.89
C GLY A 157 -9.52 4.96 -20.18
N GLY A 158 -10.27 5.90 -20.73
CA GLY A 158 -9.85 6.64 -21.92
C GLY A 158 -8.54 7.39 -21.68
N LEU A 159 -8.38 8.04 -20.52
CA LEU A 159 -7.12 8.60 -20.05
C LEU A 159 -6.88 8.20 -18.59
N VAL A 160 -5.66 7.73 -18.32
CA VAL A 160 -5.20 7.43 -16.97
C VAL A 160 -3.87 8.11 -16.74
N VAL A 161 -3.77 8.92 -15.70
CA VAL A 161 -2.50 9.48 -15.23
C VAL A 161 -2.19 8.85 -13.90
N SER A 162 -1.12 8.07 -13.83
CA SER A 162 -0.72 7.30 -12.66
C SER A 162 0.54 7.85 -12.03
N LEU A 163 0.56 7.95 -10.73
CA LEU A 163 1.74 8.16 -9.89
C LEU A 163 1.95 6.91 -9.04
N TRP A 164 3.17 6.41 -8.93
CA TRP A 164 3.57 5.39 -7.95
C TRP A 164 4.95 5.68 -7.39
N TRP A 165 5.21 5.17 -6.16
CA TRP A 165 6.46 5.40 -5.46
C TRP A 165 6.87 4.18 -4.62
N ASP A 166 8.10 4.18 -4.12
CA ASP A 166 8.78 3.01 -3.55
C ASP A 166 8.80 2.96 -2.00
N THR A 167 8.15 3.88 -1.31
CA THR A 167 8.16 3.98 0.16
C THR A 167 6.78 4.22 0.74
N GLY A 168 6.62 4.15 2.06
CA GLY A 168 5.40 4.58 2.76
C GLY A 168 5.29 6.11 2.92
N SER A 169 5.82 6.89 1.99
CA SER A 169 5.64 8.33 1.98
C SER A 169 4.25 8.71 1.50
N ASP A 170 3.84 9.92 1.83
CA ASP A 170 2.61 10.56 1.41
C ASP A 170 2.96 11.52 0.26
N LEU A 171 2.74 11.04 -0.96
CA LEU A 171 2.96 11.79 -2.20
C LEU A 171 1.64 11.94 -2.93
N ASP A 172 1.29 13.18 -3.28
CA ASP A 172 0.05 13.51 -3.96
C ASP A 172 0.24 13.69 -5.46
N LEU A 173 -0.67 13.09 -6.24
CA LEU A 173 -0.80 13.36 -7.67
C LEU A 173 -1.69 14.58 -7.90
N HIS A 174 -1.19 15.53 -8.65
CA HIS A 174 -1.92 16.68 -9.16
C HIS A 174 -1.98 16.62 -10.69
N VAL A 175 -3.18 16.62 -11.26
CA VAL A 175 -3.37 16.67 -12.71
C VAL A 175 -4.17 17.91 -13.08
N VAL A 176 -3.59 18.77 -13.91
CA VAL A 176 -4.28 19.93 -14.47
C VAL A 176 -4.80 19.54 -15.86
N ASP A 177 -6.08 19.67 -16.06
CA ASP A 177 -6.75 19.39 -17.32
C ASP A 177 -6.66 20.56 -18.33
N PRO A 178 -7.10 20.40 -19.60
CA PRO A 178 -7.05 21.46 -20.59
C PRO A 178 -7.91 22.69 -20.26
N TYR A 179 -8.84 22.59 -19.32
CA TYR A 179 -9.67 23.70 -18.85
C TYR A 179 -9.03 24.44 -17.66
N GLY A 180 -7.87 23.99 -17.19
CA GLY A 180 -7.17 24.55 -16.05
C GLY A 180 -7.72 24.09 -14.70
N VAL A 181 -8.55 23.05 -14.68
CA VAL A 181 -9.01 22.44 -13.42
C VAL A 181 -7.93 21.48 -12.91
N GLU A 182 -7.55 21.64 -11.66
CA GLU A 182 -6.58 20.79 -11.00
C GLU A 182 -7.29 19.73 -10.16
N ILE A 183 -7.01 18.46 -10.49
CA ILE A 183 -7.54 17.26 -9.82
C ILE A 183 -6.44 16.74 -8.88
N TRP A 184 -6.75 16.67 -7.59
CA TRP A 184 -5.83 16.28 -6.53
C TRP A 184 -6.62 15.96 -5.24
N ALA A 185 -6.00 15.54 -4.15
CA ALA A 185 -6.67 15.18 -2.88
C ALA A 185 -7.65 16.26 -2.36
N GLY A 186 -7.34 17.55 -2.59
CA GLY A 186 -8.24 18.66 -2.21
C GLY A 186 -9.37 18.96 -3.20
N ASN A 187 -9.32 18.44 -4.43
CA ASN A 187 -10.34 18.56 -5.47
C ASN A 187 -10.37 17.30 -6.34
N ILE A 188 -11.07 16.27 -5.89
CA ILE A 188 -10.96 14.89 -6.37
C ILE A 188 -11.55 14.62 -7.76
N ASN A 189 -12.06 15.64 -8.45
CA ASN A 189 -12.62 15.50 -9.79
C ASN A 189 -12.37 16.73 -10.67
N SER A 190 -12.63 16.61 -11.98
CA SER A 190 -12.42 17.68 -12.95
C SER A 190 -13.47 18.81 -12.90
N TYR A 191 -14.21 18.93 -11.81
CA TYR A 191 -15.06 20.09 -11.53
C TYR A 191 -14.42 20.93 -10.43
N ASP A 192 -14.26 22.21 -10.67
CA ASP A 192 -13.69 23.10 -9.66
C ASP A 192 -14.67 23.27 -8.50
N ARG A 193 -14.34 22.69 -7.35
CA ARG A 193 -15.13 22.78 -6.10
C ARG A 193 -15.35 24.22 -5.62
N TYR A 194 -14.54 25.15 -6.09
CA TYR A 194 -14.64 26.58 -5.78
C TYR A 194 -15.43 27.35 -6.84
N SER A 195 -15.94 26.67 -7.87
CA SER A 195 -16.79 27.26 -8.89
C SER A 195 -18.11 27.72 -8.26
N THR A 196 -18.61 28.84 -8.75
CA THR A 196 -19.97 29.35 -8.42
C THR A 196 -21.06 28.72 -9.29
N LEU A 197 -20.70 27.84 -10.23
CA LEU A 197 -21.64 27.12 -11.07
C LEU A 197 -22.35 26.03 -10.27
N PRO A 198 -23.58 25.64 -10.68
CA PRO A 198 -24.27 24.50 -10.09
C PRO A 198 -23.40 23.24 -10.12
N ALA A 199 -23.52 22.39 -9.09
CA ALA A 199 -22.86 21.09 -9.09
C ALA A 199 -23.30 20.27 -10.33
N PRO A 200 -22.37 19.55 -10.97
CA PRO A 200 -22.68 18.70 -12.11
C PRO A 200 -23.65 17.58 -11.70
N ASP A 201 -24.47 17.12 -12.63
CA ASP A 201 -25.33 15.96 -12.42
C ASP A 201 -24.52 14.64 -12.45
N ALA A 202 -25.19 13.54 -12.11
CA ALA A 202 -24.53 12.23 -12.05
C ALA A 202 -23.96 11.76 -13.41
N GLY A 203 -24.58 12.17 -14.54
CA GLY A 203 -24.09 11.84 -15.87
C GLY A 203 -22.79 12.58 -16.18
N ALA A 204 -22.76 13.89 -15.94
CA ALA A 204 -21.55 14.69 -16.11
C ALA A 204 -20.42 14.21 -15.18
N MET A 205 -20.72 13.82 -13.94
CA MET A 205 -19.73 13.26 -13.01
C MET A 205 -19.13 11.94 -13.51
N SER A 206 -19.88 11.11 -14.23
CA SER A 206 -19.38 9.86 -14.80
C SER A 206 -18.38 10.07 -15.93
N GLU A 207 -18.37 11.23 -16.56
CA GLU A 207 -17.44 11.63 -17.63
C GLU A 207 -16.25 12.45 -17.11
N ALA A 208 -16.26 12.78 -15.82
CA ALA A 208 -15.22 13.58 -15.19
C ALA A 208 -13.90 12.81 -15.07
N GLY A 209 -12.78 13.53 -15.03
CA GLY A 209 -11.54 13.02 -14.46
C GLY A 209 -11.69 12.92 -12.94
N ILE A 210 -11.34 11.79 -12.38
CA ILE A 210 -11.53 11.50 -10.96
C ILE A 210 -10.22 10.95 -10.39
N LEU A 211 -9.77 11.52 -9.25
CA LEU A 211 -8.74 10.91 -8.41
C LEU A 211 -9.36 9.68 -7.74
N ASP A 212 -8.79 8.51 -7.99
CA ASP A 212 -9.32 7.25 -7.48
C ASP A 212 -9.05 7.06 -5.98
N PHE A 213 -7.95 7.60 -5.50
CA PHE A 213 -7.51 7.38 -4.14
C PHE A 213 -6.46 8.41 -3.69
N ASP A 214 -6.46 8.74 -2.40
CA ASP A 214 -5.45 9.56 -1.70
C ASP A 214 -4.64 8.61 -0.80
N SER A 215 -3.47 8.20 -1.28
CA SER A 215 -2.65 7.14 -0.67
C SER A 215 -1.75 7.66 0.44
N ASN A 216 -1.74 6.94 1.57
CA ASN A 216 -0.94 7.26 2.76
C ASN A 216 -1.25 8.64 3.37
N ALA A 217 -2.45 9.17 3.12
CA ALA A 217 -2.91 10.51 3.51
C ALA A 217 -2.57 10.87 4.96
N GLY A 218 -1.87 11.98 5.17
CA GLY A 218 -1.44 12.41 6.49
C GLY A 218 -0.53 11.43 7.21
N CYS A 219 0.23 10.62 6.47
CA CYS A 219 1.07 9.54 7.00
C CYS A 219 0.30 8.41 7.71
N VAL A 220 -0.97 8.23 7.40
CA VAL A 220 -1.71 7.02 7.74
C VAL A 220 -1.41 5.98 6.67
N ILE A 221 -0.39 5.15 6.92
CA ILE A 221 0.15 4.25 5.90
C ILE A 221 -0.86 3.15 5.58
N ASP A 222 -1.51 3.27 4.44
CA ASP A 222 -2.43 2.27 3.87
C ASP A 222 -1.70 1.25 2.99
N GLY A 223 -0.48 1.58 2.56
CA GLY A 223 0.44 0.73 1.83
C GLY A 223 0.19 0.67 0.33
N ARG A 224 -0.63 1.53 -0.25
CA ARG A 224 -0.84 1.55 -1.70
C ARG A 224 0.34 2.13 -2.46
N CYS A 225 0.93 3.19 -2.03
CA CYS A 225 2.03 3.87 -2.72
C CYS A 225 1.73 4.17 -4.20
N ASN A 226 0.46 4.45 -4.53
CA ASN A 226 0.05 4.87 -5.86
C ASN A 226 -1.26 5.68 -5.83
N GLU A 227 -1.40 6.59 -6.79
CA GLU A 227 -2.59 7.37 -7.06
C GLU A 227 -2.85 7.47 -8.56
N ASN A 228 -4.11 7.53 -8.96
CA ASN A 228 -4.47 7.68 -10.35
C ASN A 228 -5.55 8.74 -10.53
N VAL A 229 -5.42 9.53 -11.58
CA VAL A 229 -6.53 10.34 -12.10
C VAL A 229 -7.03 9.69 -13.39
N VAL A 230 -8.31 9.36 -13.42
CA VAL A 230 -8.93 8.53 -14.47
C VAL A 230 -10.09 9.25 -15.12
N TRP A 231 -10.09 9.32 -16.45
CA TRP A 231 -11.26 9.62 -17.27
C TRP A 231 -11.75 8.30 -17.88
N SER A 232 -12.88 7.81 -17.37
CA SER A 232 -13.40 6.48 -17.75
C SER A 232 -13.97 6.43 -19.18
N VAL A 233 -14.36 7.57 -19.74
CA VAL A 233 -14.97 7.66 -21.06
C VAL A 233 -14.09 8.48 -21.99
N ALA A 234 -14.37 9.74 -22.18
CA ALA A 234 -13.65 10.62 -23.09
C ALA A 234 -12.93 11.72 -22.31
N ALA A 235 -11.60 11.67 -22.27
CA ALA A 235 -10.83 12.77 -21.74
C ALA A 235 -10.90 13.97 -22.70
N PRO A 236 -11.00 15.21 -22.19
CA PRO A 236 -10.93 16.41 -23.03
C PRO A 236 -9.65 16.45 -23.86
N ALA A 237 -9.77 16.79 -25.15
CA ALA A 237 -8.60 17.02 -25.97
C ALA A 237 -7.89 18.32 -25.53
N GLY A 238 -6.55 18.30 -25.52
CA GLY A 238 -5.73 19.44 -25.16
C GLY A 238 -4.54 19.08 -24.28
N ASP A 239 -3.95 20.10 -23.69
CA ASP A 239 -2.71 19.95 -22.92
C ASP A 239 -3.01 19.69 -21.44
N TYR A 240 -2.29 18.73 -20.89
CA TYR A 240 -2.32 18.29 -19.48
C TYR A 240 -0.99 18.50 -18.80
N VAL A 241 -1.02 18.75 -17.51
CA VAL A 241 0.16 18.81 -16.66
C VAL A 241 -0.05 17.90 -15.45
N ALA A 242 0.87 16.95 -15.26
CA ALA A 242 0.94 16.16 -14.04
C ALA A 242 2.07 16.66 -13.13
N ARG A 243 1.77 16.80 -11.85
CA ARG A 243 2.73 17.20 -10.81
C ARG A 243 2.76 16.13 -9.72
N VAL A 244 3.91 16.03 -9.05
CA VAL A 244 4.08 15.24 -7.84
C VAL A 244 4.33 16.20 -6.68
N ASP A 245 3.40 16.22 -5.74
CA ASP A 245 3.60 16.93 -4.48
C ASP A 245 4.12 15.98 -3.41
N THR A 246 5.10 16.42 -2.63
CA THR A 246 5.64 15.70 -1.49
C THR A 246 4.96 16.21 -0.23
N PHE A 247 3.78 15.70 0.08
CA PHE A 247 3.06 16.11 1.28
C PHE A 247 3.88 15.78 2.53
N SER A 248 4.35 14.54 2.62
CA SER A 248 5.26 14.11 3.68
C SER A 248 6.06 12.88 3.28
N LEU A 249 7.31 12.81 3.70
CA LEU A 249 8.09 11.59 3.59
C LEU A 249 7.77 10.56 4.67
N CYS A 250 6.90 10.87 5.64
CA CYS A 250 6.46 9.97 6.71
C CYS A 250 7.63 9.27 7.44
N GLY A 251 8.73 10.00 7.64
CA GLY A 251 9.94 9.49 8.29
C GLY A 251 10.94 8.81 7.34
N ASN A 252 10.62 8.64 6.06
CA ASN A 252 11.59 8.17 5.07
C ASN A 252 12.58 9.29 4.70
N SER A 253 13.78 8.92 4.28
CA SER A 253 14.81 9.89 3.85
C SER A 253 14.57 10.42 2.44
N ALA A 254 13.91 9.64 1.59
CA ALA A 254 13.54 9.96 0.22
C ALA A 254 12.45 8.98 -0.25
N ALA A 255 11.78 9.31 -1.36
CA ALA A 255 10.91 8.41 -2.11
C ALA A 255 11.15 8.59 -3.60
N ARG A 256 11.43 7.49 -4.32
CA ARG A 256 11.49 7.52 -5.78
C ARG A 256 10.09 7.36 -6.33
N TRP A 257 9.76 8.18 -7.30
CA TRP A 257 8.44 8.16 -7.90
C TRP A 257 8.51 8.05 -9.42
N THR A 258 7.42 7.56 -9.99
CA THR A 258 7.19 7.50 -11.43
C THR A 258 5.80 8.02 -11.73
N VAL A 259 5.67 8.86 -12.76
CA VAL A 259 4.39 9.31 -13.33
C VAL A 259 4.32 8.81 -14.77
N GLU A 260 3.17 8.26 -15.16
CA GLU A 260 2.89 7.87 -16.53
C GLU A 260 1.46 8.27 -16.92
N ALA A 261 1.30 8.77 -18.16
CA ALA A 261 0.00 9.04 -18.75
C ALA A 261 -0.28 8.02 -19.85
N LEU A 262 -1.42 7.34 -19.76
CA LEU A 262 -1.90 6.34 -20.73
C LEU A 262 -3.21 6.80 -21.34
N PHE A 263 -3.30 6.84 -22.66
CA PHE A 263 -4.55 7.08 -23.40
C PHE A 263 -4.90 5.83 -24.20
N ASP A 264 -6.06 5.26 -23.92
CA ASP A 264 -6.50 3.96 -24.47
C ASP A 264 -5.40 2.88 -24.37
N GLY A 265 -4.66 2.87 -23.26
CA GLY A 265 -3.57 1.94 -23.00
C GLY A 265 -2.26 2.26 -23.71
N VAL A 266 -2.18 3.36 -24.47
CA VAL A 266 -0.96 3.82 -25.14
C VAL A 266 -0.31 4.91 -24.29
N SER A 267 0.98 4.76 -23.98
CA SER A 267 1.72 5.75 -23.21
C SER A 267 1.88 7.05 -23.99
N LEU A 268 1.41 8.14 -23.42
CA LEU A 268 1.63 9.52 -23.89
C LEU A 268 2.92 10.12 -23.32
N GLY A 269 3.46 9.53 -22.27
CA GLY A 269 4.70 9.95 -21.65
C GLY A 269 4.88 9.36 -20.25
N LYS A 270 6.14 9.27 -19.85
CA LYS A 270 6.59 8.78 -18.55
C LYS A 270 7.69 9.69 -18.00
N ALA A 271 7.66 9.92 -16.70
CA ALA A 271 8.69 10.67 -15.99
C ALA A 271 9.01 9.99 -14.65
N GLU A 272 10.24 10.14 -14.22
CA GLU A 272 10.74 9.59 -12.96
C GLU A 272 11.44 10.69 -12.16
N GLY A 273 11.41 10.60 -10.84
CA GLY A 273 12.07 11.56 -9.97
C GLY A 273 12.20 11.06 -8.54
N GLU A 274 12.62 11.96 -7.68
CA GLU A 274 12.85 11.67 -6.27
C GLU A 274 12.27 12.79 -5.41
N ALA A 275 11.47 12.42 -4.43
CA ALA A 275 10.99 13.28 -3.36
C ALA A 275 12.02 13.30 -2.23
N LEU A 276 12.46 14.51 -1.85
CA LEU A 276 13.47 14.74 -0.83
C LEU A 276 12.88 15.62 0.30
N PRO A 277 13.51 15.71 1.48
CA PRO A 277 13.04 16.58 2.56
C PRO A 277 12.85 18.04 2.16
N ALA A 278 13.63 18.51 1.19
CA ALA A 278 13.48 19.87 0.65
C ALA A 278 12.18 20.06 -0.15
N SER A 279 11.65 19.00 -0.75
CA SER A 279 10.42 19.04 -1.56
C SER A 279 9.17 19.32 -0.68
N GLN A 280 9.17 18.89 0.57
CA GLN A 280 8.05 19.11 1.51
C GLN A 280 7.79 20.58 1.84
N ARG A 281 8.72 21.48 1.53
CA ARG A 281 8.60 22.92 1.86
C ARG A 281 7.54 23.64 1.03
N PHE A 282 7.21 23.10 -0.13
CA PHE A 282 6.30 23.69 -1.11
C PHE A 282 5.05 22.85 -1.30
N SER A 283 4.83 21.91 -0.40
CA SER A 283 3.67 21.01 -0.42
C SER A 283 2.41 21.70 0.11
N LYS A 284 1.28 21.15 -0.23
CA LYS A 284 -0.06 21.42 0.30
C LYS A 284 -0.85 22.49 -0.46
N GLY A 285 -1.71 22.01 -1.32
CA GLY A 285 -2.75 22.80 -1.94
C GLY A 285 -2.64 22.95 -3.44
N LYS A 286 -3.61 23.65 -4.00
CA LYS A 286 -3.68 23.88 -5.45
C LYS A 286 -2.39 24.49 -5.97
N GLY A 287 -1.84 23.90 -7.03
CA GLY A 287 -0.61 24.35 -7.67
C GLY A 287 0.68 23.85 -7.04
N SER A 288 0.61 23.05 -5.97
CA SER A 288 1.78 22.46 -5.31
C SER A 288 2.47 21.39 -6.16
N GLY A 289 3.66 21.00 -5.71
CA GLY A 289 4.45 19.94 -6.31
C GLY A 289 5.34 20.37 -7.47
N VAL A 290 6.17 19.43 -7.91
CA VAL A 290 7.04 19.61 -9.08
C VAL A 290 6.33 19.13 -10.32
N THR A 291 6.44 19.85 -11.44
CA THR A 291 5.94 19.36 -12.73
C THR A 291 6.75 18.14 -13.14
N ALA A 292 6.07 17.00 -13.19
CA ALA A 292 6.65 15.72 -13.57
C ALA A 292 6.50 15.47 -15.07
N LEU A 293 5.30 15.69 -15.61
CA LEU A 293 4.99 15.37 -16.98
C LEU A 293 4.04 16.41 -17.58
N SER A 294 4.28 16.80 -18.85
CA SER A 294 3.31 17.53 -19.67
C SER A 294 3.05 16.72 -20.93
N PHE A 295 1.78 16.57 -21.30
CA PHE A 295 1.38 15.76 -22.45
C PHE A 295 0.10 16.33 -23.09
N THR A 296 -0.18 15.90 -24.31
CA THR A 296 -1.34 16.36 -25.07
C THR A 296 -2.22 15.16 -25.45
N VAL A 297 -3.52 15.27 -25.19
CA VAL A 297 -4.52 14.35 -25.72
C VAL A 297 -5.04 14.93 -27.04
N ALA A 298 -4.89 14.19 -28.13
CA ALA A 298 -5.33 14.62 -29.45
C ALA A 298 -6.88 14.66 -29.52
N SER A 299 -7.43 15.57 -30.33
CA SER A 299 -8.84 15.50 -30.72
C SER A 299 -9.06 14.25 -31.55
N PRO A 300 -10.21 13.55 -31.37
CA PRO A 300 -10.56 12.34 -32.14
C PRO A 300 -10.76 12.66 -33.63
#